data_e5e434d4c021f6bc674d4352f1a018d7
#
_entry.id   e5e434d4c021f6bc674d4352f1a018d7
#
_cell.length_a   1.000
_cell.length_b   1.000
_cell.length_c   1.000
_cell.angle_alpha   90.00
_cell.angle_beta   90.00
_cell.angle_gamma   90.00
#
_symmetry.space_group_name_H-M   'P 1'
#
loop_
_entity.id
_entity.type
_entity.pdbx_description
1 polymer ?
#
loop_
_entity_poly.entity_id
_entity_poly.type
_entity_poly.pdbx_seq_one_letter_code
_entity_poly.pdbx_strand_id
1 'polypeptide(L)'
;HGYLWDSESYKTGTVIDHRRLAIEGELGVKLLCTEPDDVSEWEVEFEPIIEIHMAGFDGPKEDDLGRRGLELIGTNCIHAGVVHSASTKRCLVGEISLNEVMTVWIGENQIEQVTLSELKIGNMLGPAATISWLLKTLKSEGNKEEALLREGAAVICSTPGALHLVPPRSEVRVEFSGLEAICTAAS
;
A
#
# COMPACT_ATOMS: atom_id res chain seq x y z
N HIS A 1 11.33 1.74 4.15
CA HIS A 1 9.98 1.74 4.73
C HIS A 1 9.58 3.16 5.14
N GLY A 2 8.28 3.40 5.25
CA GLY A 2 7.68 4.63 5.73
C GLY A 2 6.71 4.35 6.88
N TYR A 3 6.07 5.40 7.38
CA TYR A 3 5.10 5.33 8.47
C TYR A 3 3.73 5.79 8.00
N LEU A 4 2.66 5.14 8.50
CA LEU A 4 1.28 5.55 8.33
C LEU A 4 0.82 6.30 9.57
N TRP A 5 0.15 7.44 9.36
CA TRP A 5 -0.40 8.23 10.45
C TRP A 5 -1.93 8.09 10.47
N ASP A 6 -2.54 7.98 11.64
CA ASP A 6 -4.00 7.88 11.78
C ASP A 6 -4.74 9.05 11.12
N SER A 7 -4.12 10.24 11.10
CA SER A 7 -4.67 11.44 10.45
C SER A 7 -4.71 11.36 8.92
N GLU A 8 -4.00 10.39 8.32
CA GLU A 8 -3.90 10.15 6.89
C GLU A 8 -4.71 8.91 6.46
N SER A 9 -5.57 8.41 7.34
CA SER A 9 -6.43 7.25 7.12
C SER A 9 -7.85 7.71 6.76
N TYR A 10 -8.30 7.36 5.56
CA TYR A 10 -9.61 7.75 5.03
C TYR A 10 -10.49 6.53 4.82
N LYS A 11 -11.80 6.72 4.98
CA LYS A 11 -12.79 5.69 4.69
C LYS A 11 -13.13 5.68 3.19
N THR A 12 -13.52 4.52 2.66
CA THR A 12 -14.07 4.43 1.31
C THR A 12 -15.21 5.44 1.09
N GLY A 13 -15.31 6.00 -0.12
CA GLY A 13 -16.25 7.04 -0.48
C GLY A 13 -15.81 8.47 -0.10
N THR A 14 -14.62 8.66 0.49
CA THR A 14 -14.10 9.98 0.84
C THR A 14 -13.76 10.80 -0.41
N VAL A 15 -14.03 12.12 -0.37
CA VAL A 15 -13.53 13.07 -1.36
C VAL A 15 -12.15 13.55 -0.92
N ILE A 16 -11.16 13.38 -1.78
CA ILE A 16 -9.76 13.75 -1.54
C ILE A 16 -9.46 15.09 -2.19
N ASP A 17 -9.16 16.09 -1.38
CA ASP A 17 -8.81 17.44 -1.83
C ASP A 17 -7.29 17.63 -1.84
N HIS A 18 -6.65 17.07 -2.85
CA HIS A 18 -5.23 17.27 -3.10
C HIS A 18 -5.01 17.79 -4.51
N ARG A 19 -4.27 18.90 -4.61
CA ARG A 19 -3.79 19.37 -5.91
C ARG A 19 -2.81 18.35 -6.48
N ARG A 20 -3.04 17.92 -7.74
CA ARG A 20 -2.23 16.90 -8.42
C ARG A 20 -2.21 15.57 -7.65
N LEU A 21 -3.38 15.03 -7.42
CA LEU A 21 -3.56 13.71 -6.83
C LEU A 21 -2.92 12.64 -7.71
N ALA A 22 -2.09 11.81 -7.12
CA ALA A 22 -1.69 10.54 -7.69
C ALA A 22 -2.04 9.42 -6.74
N ILE A 23 -2.23 8.21 -7.27
CA ILE A 23 -2.61 7.03 -6.49
C ILE A 23 -1.84 5.80 -6.92
N GLU A 24 -1.73 4.86 -6.00
CA GLU A 24 -1.34 3.48 -6.25
C GLU A 24 -2.40 2.54 -5.66
N GLY A 25 -2.70 1.44 -6.39
CA GLY A 25 -3.49 0.35 -5.85
C GLY A 25 -2.58 -0.59 -5.07
N GLU A 26 -2.90 -0.83 -3.79
CA GLU A 26 -2.07 -1.63 -2.90
C GLU A 26 -2.86 -2.62 -2.08
N LEU A 27 -2.15 -3.54 -1.42
CA LEU A 27 -2.71 -4.44 -0.43
C LEU A 27 -2.39 -3.94 0.97
N GLY A 28 -3.42 -3.61 1.73
CA GLY A 28 -3.34 -3.37 3.17
C GLY A 28 -3.53 -4.66 3.96
N VAL A 29 -2.72 -4.85 4.99
CA VAL A 29 -2.76 -6.02 5.88
C VAL A 29 -2.72 -5.56 7.32
N LYS A 30 -3.68 -6.00 8.14
CA LYS A 30 -3.68 -5.82 9.59
C LYS A 30 -3.32 -7.13 10.26
N LEU A 31 -2.29 -7.12 11.09
CA LEU A 31 -1.80 -8.28 11.80
C LEU A 31 -2.74 -8.63 12.97
N LEU A 32 -3.22 -9.87 13.03
CA LEU A 32 -4.10 -10.38 14.11
C LEU A 32 -3.38 -11.34 15.06
N CYS A 33 -2.48 -12.15 14.54
CA CYS A 33 -1.64 -13.05 15.33
C CYS A 33 -0.26 -13.17 14.67
N THR A 34 0.80 -12.96 15.42
CA THR A 34 2.19 -12.94 14.96
C THR A 34 3.07 -13.92 15.75
N GLU A 35 2.48 -14.86 16.47
CA GLU A 35 3.22 -15.83 17.30
C GLU A 35 4.05 -16.84 16.52
N PRO A 36 3.59 -17.39 15.36
CA PRO A 36 4.41 -18.29 14.56
C PRO A 36 5.69 -17.63 14.05
N ASP A 37 6.80 -18.39 14.00
CA ASP A 37 8.06 -17.92 13.41
C ASP A 37 7.97 -17.70 11.90
N ASP A 38 7.11 -18.45 11.21
CA ASP A 38 6.87 -18.31 9.78
C ASP A 38 5.77 -17.30 9.53
N VAL A 39 6.11 -16.19 8.89
CA VAL A 39 5.18 -15.11 8.52
C VAL A 39 4.00 -15.62 7.68
N SER A 40 4.17 -16.68 6.90
CA SER A 40 3.08 -17.27 6.11
C SER A 40 1.95 -17.84 6.96
N GLU A 41 2.23 -18.17 8.23
CA GLU A 41 1.28 -18.70 9.20
C GLU A 41 0.63 -17.60 10.07
N TRP A 42 1.01 -16.33 9.88
CA TRP A 42 0.40 -15.22 10.61
C TRP A 42 -1.05 -15.01 10.18
N GLU A 43 -1.91 -14.80 11.14
CA GLU A 43 -3.32 -14.49 10.89
C GLU A 43 -3.48 -12.99 10.66
N VAL A 44 -4.22 -12.63 9.61
CA VAL A 44 -4.39 -11.24 9.17
C VAL A 44 -5.80 -10.93 8.72
N GLU A 45 -6.16 -9.66 8.77
CA GLU A 45 -7.20 -9.08 7.93
C GLU A 45 -6.52 -8.35 6.77
N PHE A 46 -7.01 -8.55 5.54
CA PHE A 46 -6.50 -7.86 4.38
C PHE A 46 -7.61 -7.15 3.61
N GLU A 47 -7.22 -6.11 2.87
CA GLU A 47 -8.10 -5.29 2.04
C GLU A 47 -7.32 -4.66 0.88
N PRO A 48 -7.97 -4.36 -0.27
CA PRO A 48 -7.42 -3.42 -1.22
C PRO A 48 -7.45 -2.03 -0.61
N ILE A 49 -6.42 -1.25 -0.86
CA ILE A 49 -6.34 0.14 -0.44
C ILE A 49 -5.94 1.03 -1.62
N ILE A 50 -6.26 2.32 -1.53
CA ILE A 50 -5.74 3.34 -2.42
C ILE A 50 -4.71 4.13 -1.62
N GLU A 51 -3.44 3.99 -1.96
CA GLU A 51 -2.42 4.89 -1.43
C GLU A 51 -2.45 6.21 -2.19
N ILE A 52 -2.47 7.31 -1.45
CA ILE A 52 -2.53 8.66 -1.97
C ILE A 52 -1.14 9.27 -1.95
N HIS A 53 -0.73 9.85 -3.07
CA HIS A 53 0.54 10.51 -3.23
C HIS A 53 0.39 11.97 -3.64
N MET A 54 1.33 12.82 -3.19
CA MET A 54 1.44 14.21 -3.62
C MET A 54 2.23 14.29 -4.94
N ALA A 55 1.54 14.21 -6.08
CA ALA A 55 2.18 14.28 -7.41
C ALA A 55 2.73 15.69 -7.79
N GLY A 56 2.63 16.66 -6.89
CA GLY A 56 3.14 18.03 -7.10
C GLY A 56 4.60 18.21 -6.72
N PHE A 57 5.26 17.15 -6.36
CA PHE A 57 6.68 17.19 -6.06
C PHE A 57 7.47 17.34 -7.36
N ASP A 58 7.98 18.54 -7.61
CA ASP A 58 8.97 18.77 -8.67
C ASP A 58 10.29 18.13 -8.22
N GLY A 59 10.30 16.79 -8.18
CA GLY A 59 11.49 16.01 -7.81
C GLY A 59 12.67 16.35 -8.72
N PRO A 60 13.90 16.04 -8.29
CA PRO A 60 15.07 16.28 -9.09
C PRO A 60 14.93 15.59 -10.45
N LYS A 61 15.45 16.22 -11.48
CA LYS A 61 15.52 15.64 -12.82
C LYS A 61 16.17 14.26 -12.74
N GLU A 62 15.81 13.37 -13.65
CA GLU A 62 16.20 11.95 -13.66
C GLU A 62 17.69 11.67 -13.47
N ASP A 63 18.54 12.67 -13.63
CA ASP A 63 20.01 12.57 -13.62
C ASP A 63 20.62 12.54 -12.20
N ASP A 64 19.84 12.82 -11.14
CA ASP A 64 20.33 12.85 -9.75
C ASP A 64 19.57 11.85 -8.85
N LEU A 65 19.85 10.55 -9.08
CA LEU A 65 19.23 9.45 -8.32
C LEU A 65 19.52 9.53 -6.81
N GLY A 66 20.68 10.03 -6.41
CA GLY A 66 21.04 10.17 -4.99
C GLY A 66 20.19 11.21 -4.28
N ARG A 67 20.01 12.37 -4.92
CA ARG A 67 19.15 13.44 -4.40
C ARG A 67 17.67 13.01 -4.37
N ARG A 68 17.19 12.35 -5.42
CA ARG A 68 15.84 11.80 -5.46
C ARG A 68 15.56 10.81 -4.32
N GLY A 69 16.53 9.93 -4.02
CA GLY A 69 16.42 9.02 -2.87
C GLY A 69 16.28 9.74 -1.54
N LEU A 70 17.09 10.77 -1.28
CA LEU A 70 17.00 11.58 -0.06
C LEU A 70 15.68 12.34 0.05
N GLU A 71 15.16 12.87 -1.05
CA GLU A 71 13.87 13.55 -1.09
C GLU A 71 12.70 12.60 -0.83
N LEU A 72 12.73 11.40 -1.39
CA LEU A 72 11.73 10.36 -1.08
C LEU A 72 11.75 9.98 0.40
N ILE A 73 12.93 9.81 0.99
CA ILE A 73 13.06 9.54 2.43
C ILE A 73 12.50 10.72 3.25
N GLY A 74 12.87 11.94 2.90
CA GLY A 74 12.44 13.15 3.61
C GLY A 74 10.94 13.46 3.49
N THR A 75 10.28 12.92 2.49
CA THR A 75 8.83 13.10 2.25
C THR A 75 8.01 11.85 2.55
N ASN A 76 8.54 10.89 3.29
CA ASN A 76 7.87 9.60 3.55
C ASN A 76 7.39 8.94 2.26
N CYS A 77 8.23 8.90 1.22
CA CYS A 77 7.91 8.38 -0.13
C CYS A 77 6.78 9.13 -0.84
N ILE A 78 6.65 10.46 -0.58
CA ILE A 78 5.54 11.31 -1.08
C ILE A 78 4.14 10.85 -0.64
N HIS A 79 4.07 9.96 0.34
CA HIS A 79 2.83 9.47 0.93
C HIS A 79 1.98 10.61 1.49
N ALA A 80 0.69 10.60 1.21
CA ALA A 80 -0.26 11.61 1.65
C ALA A 80 -1.52 11.02 2.28
N GLY A 81 -1.63 9.70 2.31
CA GLY A 81 -2.71 9.00 3.00
C GLY A 81 -3.14 7.72 2.34
N VAL A 82 -4.06 7.03 2.99
CA VAL A 82 -4.60 5.74 2.57
C VAL A 82 -6.12 5.77 2.63
N VAL A 83 -6.78 5.32 1.56
CA VAL A 83 -8.22 5.05 1.57
C VAL A 83 -8.45 3.56 1.76
N HIS A 84 -9.14 3.22 2.83
CA HIS A 84 -9.47 1.85 3.19
C HIS A 84 -10.72 1.35 2.46
N SER A 85 -10.81 0.04 2.27
CA SER A 85 -12.02 -0.65 1.86
C SER A 85 -13.13 -0.54 2.92
N ALA A 86 -14.38 -0.78 2.51
CA ALA A 86 -15.52 -0.84 3.45
C ALA A 86 -15.51 -2.13 4.30
N SER A 87 -14.80 -3.14 3.87
CA SER A 87 -14.72 -4.46 4.51
C SER A 87 -13.37 -5.12 4.28
N THR A 88 -13.04 -6.08 5.14
CA THR A 88 -11.80 -6.86 5.11
C THR A 88 -12.10 -8.35 4.96
N LYS A 89 -11.11 -9.13 4.57
CA LYS A 89 -11.13 -10.60 4.64
C LYS A 89 -10.06 -11.09 5.60
N ARG A 90 -10.38 -12.17 6.32
CA ARG A 90 -9.48 -12.80 7.29
C ARG A 90 -8.95 -14.13 6.74
N CYS A 91 -7.65 -14.35 6.84
CA CYS A 91 -6.96 -15.58 6.44
C CYS A 91 -5.55 -15.65 7.03
N LEU A 92 -4.79 -16.68 6.70
CA LEU A 92 -3.34 -16.67 6.89
C LEU A 92 -2.66 -15.88 5.76
N VAL A 93 -1.53 -15.25 6.05
CA VAL A 93 -0.75 -14.49 5.04
C VAL A 93 -0.43 -15.37 3.82
N GLY A 94 -0.05 -16.64 4.04
CA GLY A 94 0.25 -17.59 2.98
C GLY A 94 -0.96 -18.04 2.14
N GLU A 95 -2.18 -17.77 2.58
CA GLU A 95 -3.42 -18.10 1.86
C GLU A 95 -3.88 -16.96 0.92
N ILE A 96 -3.29 -15.76 1.04
CA ILE A 96 -3.59 -14.66 0.11
C ILE A 96 -3.12 -15.05 -1.28
N SER A 97 -4.05 -15.14 -2.22
CA SER A 97 -3.78 -15.62 -3.57
C SER A 97 -2.85 -14.69 -4.34
N LEU A 98 -1.67 -15.19 -4.74
CA LEU A 98 -0.70 -14.44 -5.52
C LEU A 98 -1.13 -14.24 -6.99
N ASN A 99 -2.02 -15.08 -7.50
CA ASN A 99 -2.47 -15.07 -8.89
C ASN A 99 -3.79 -14.30 -9.06
N GLU A 100 -4.42 -13.88 -7.98
CA GLU A 100 -5.62 -13.07 -8.05
C GLU A 100 -5.28 -11.66 -8.54
N VAL A 101 -6.13 -11.12 -9.40
CA VAL A 101 -5.90 -9.83 -10.06
C VAL A 101 -6.41 -8.69 -9.18
N MET A 102 -5.54 -7.74 -8.92
CA MET A 102 -5.93 -6.42 -8.44
C MET A 102 -6.19 -5.52 -9.65
N THR A 103 -7.32 -4.82 -9.65
CA THR A 103 -7.73 -3.95 -10.74
C THR A 103 -7.88 -2.52 -10.25
N VAL A 104 -7.31 -1.56 -10.99
CA VAL A 104 -7.41 -0.12 -10.69
C VAL A 104 -8.23 0.57 -11.78
N TRP A 105 -9.19 1.38 -11.34
CA TRP A 105 -10.07 2.15 -12.20
C TRP A 105 -9.94 3.65 -11.92
N ILE A 106 -9.98 4.48 -12.97
CA ILE A 106 -10.17 5.94 -12.85
C ILE A 106 -11.37 6.33 -13.73
N GLY A 107 -12.44 6.78 -13.13
CA GLY A 107 -13.73 6.93 -13.77
C GLY A 107 -14.24 5.59 -14.28
N GLU A 108 -14.64 5.54 -15.55
CA GLU A 108 -15.09 4.30 -16.21
C GLU A 108 -13.93 3.49 -16.83
N ASN A 109 -12.70 4.00 -16.78
CA ASN A 109 -11.56 3.37 -17.43
C ASN A 109 -10.83 2.46 -16.45
N GLN A 110 -10.68 1.20 -16.83
CA GLN A 110 -9.73 0.29 -16.19
C GLN A 110 -8.33 0.67 -16.66
N ILE A 111 -7.50 1.14 -15.74
CA ILE A 111 -6.16 1.66 -16.06
C ILE A 111 -5.05 0.65 -15.76
N GLU A 112 -5.34 -0.31 -14.86
CA GLU A 112 -4.35 -1.31 -14.47
C GLU A 112 -5.00 -2.63 -14.07
N GLN A 113 -4.30 -3.72 -14.39
CA GLN A 113 -4.53 -5.06 -13.84
C GLN A 113 -3.19 -5.69 -13.52
N VAL A 114 -2.98 -6.04 -12.26
CA VAL A 114 -1.76 -6.66 -11.77
C VAL A 114 -2.06 -7.79 -10.81
N THR A 115 -1.11 -8.69 -10.60
CA THR A 115 -1.23 -9.77 -9.62
C THR A 115 -0.26 -9.55 -8.47
N LEU A 116 -0.57 -10.08 -7.29
CA LEU A 116 0.34 -10.00 -6.15
C LEU A 116 1.67 -10.74 -6.36
N SER A 117 1.75 -11.59 -7.38
CA SER A 117 3.01 -12.22 -7.80
C SER A 117 4.04 -11.23 -8.37
N GLU A 118 3.60 -10.01 -8.73
CA GLU A 118 4.50 -8.91 -9.12
C GLU A 118 5.26 -8.31 -7.93
N LEU A 119 4.73 -8.46 -6.70
CA LEU A 119 5.44 -8.09 -5.47
C LEU A 119 6.61 -9.04 -5.24
N LYS A 120 7.84 -8.55 -5.45
CA LYS A 120 9.06 -9.34 -5.36
C LYS A 120 10.07 -8.70 -4.43
N ILE A 121 10.54 -9.46 -3.43
CA ILE A 121 11.68 -9.08 -2.59
C ILE A 121 12.69 -10.23 -2.62
N GLY A 122 13.75 -10.06 -3.38
CA GLY A 122 14.69 -11.14 -3.67
C GLY A 122 14.02 -12.29 -4.43
N ASN A 123 14.00 -13.47 -3.83
CA ASN A 123 13.34 -14.67 -4.38
C ASN A 123 11.95 -14.93 -3.79
N MET A 124 11.49 -14.10 -2.88
CA MET A 124 10.19 -14.23 -2.24
C MET A 124 9.14 -13.38 -2.98
N LEU A 125 7.88 -13.81 -2.93
CA LEU A 125 6.76 -13.20 -3.64
C LEU A 125 5.64 -12.83 -2.67
N GLY A 126 4.89 -11.80 -3.03
CA GLY A 126 3.65 -11.40 -2.39
C GLY A 126 3.77 -10.82 -0.98
N PRO A 127 2.67 -10.75 -0.24
CA PRO A 127 2.61 -10.11 1.07
C PRO A 127 3.56 -10.72 2.11
N ALA A 128 3.73 -12.05 2.12
CA ALA A 128 4.66 -12.72 3.01
C ALA A 128 6.11 -12.25 2.81
N ALA A 129 6.51 -11.98 1.56
CA ALA A 129 7.83 -11.44 1.24
C ALA A 129 8.01 -10.05 1.84
N THR A 130 7.03 -9.17 1.66
CA THR A 130 7.06 -7.79 2.15
C THR A 130 7.13 -7.76 3.68
N ILE A 131 6.26 -8.51 4.36
CA ILE A 131 6.22 -8.55 5.84
C ILE A 131 7.53 -9.14 6.39
N SER A 132 8.04 -10.23 5.80
CA SER A 132 9.30 -10.85 6.22
C SER A 132 10.49 -9.92 6.03
N TRP A 133 10.52 -9.19 4.92
CA TRP A 133 11.57 -8.20 4.66
C TRP A 133 11.49 -7.04 5.67
N LEU A 134 10.31 -6.52 5.94
CA LEU A 134 10.08 -5.43 6.90
C LEU A 134 10.51 -5.88 8.30
N LEU A 135 10.08 -7.06 8.75
CA LEU A 135 10.48 -7.63 10.04
C LEU A 135 12.01 -7.75 10.17
N LYS A 136 12.68 -8.25 9.13
CA LYS A 136 14.15 -8.36 9.11
C LYS A 136 14.82 -7.00 9.16
N THR A 137 14.27 -6.02 8.45
CA THR A 137 14.81 -4.64 8.41
C THR A 137 14.69 -4.00 9.79
N LEU A 138 13.52 -4.05 10.41
CA LEU A 138 13.27 -3.49 11.75
C LEU A 138 14.15 -4.16 12.81
N LYS A 139 14.36 -5.47 12.73
CA LYS A 139 15.30 -6.20 13.61
C LYS A 139 16.75 -5.70 13.47
N SER A 140 17.15 -5.35 12.26
CA SER A 140 18.52 -4.85 12.00
C SER A 140 18.73 -3.42 12.48
N GLU A 141 17.69 -2.61 12.57
CA GLU A 141 17.72 -1.21 13.01
C GLU A 141 17.67 -1.02 14.53
N GLY A 142 17.34 -2.08 15.27
CA GLY A 142 17.38 -2.16 16.73
C GLY A 142 16.04 -2.47 17.39
N ASN A 143 16.09 -3.11 18.54
CA ASN A 143 14.99 -3.76 19.24
C ASN A 143 13.72 -2.89 19.52
N LYS A 144 13.75 -1.59 19.34
CA LYS A 144 12.59 -0.75 19.59
C LYS A 144 11.56 -0.77 18.46
N GLU A 145 12.01 -1.02 17.23
CA GLU A 145 11.16 -0.94 16.05
C GLU A 145 10.54 -2.31 15.68
N GLU A 146 11.17 -3.42 16.08
CA GLU A 146 10.55 -4.75 15.95
C GLU A 146 9.18 -4.83 16.66
N ALA A 147 9.02 -4.11 17.77
CA ALA A 147 7.76 -4.04 18.50
C ALA A 147 6.63 -3.33 17.71
N LEU A 148 6.91 -2.71 16.56
CA LEU A 148 5.90 -2.12 15.70
C LEU A 148 5.11 -3.17 14.90
N LEU A 149 5.75 -4.31 14.54
CA LEU A 149 5.08 -5.44 13.86
C LEU A 149 4.48 -6.40 14.90
N ARG A 150 3.45 -5.94 15.57
CA ARG A 150 2.70 -6.70 16.58
C ARG A 150 1.23 -6.82 16.19
N GLU A 151 0.49 -7.59 16.94
CA GLU A 151 -0.97 -7.65 16.82
C GLU A 151 -1.59 -6.24 16.81
N GLY A 152 -2.46 -6.00 15.84
CA GLY A 152 -3.09 -4.71 15.58
C GLY A 152 -2.31 -3.77 14.65
N ALA A 153 -1.04 -4.06 14.33
CA ALA A 153 -0.28 -3.27 13.36
C ALA A 153 -0.85 -3.40 11.95
N ALA A 154 -0.88 -2.29 11.22
CA ALA A 154 -1.21 -2.26 9.79
C ALA A 154 0.06 -2.16 8.95
N VAL A 155 0.11 -2.89 7.86
CA VAL A 155 1.21 -2.91 6.89
C VAL A 155 0.65 -2.70 5.50
N ILE A 156 1.19 -1.74 4.76
CA ILE A 156 1.00 -1.65 3.31
C ILE A 156 2.04 -2.56 2.66
N CYS A 157 1.57 -3.53 1.87
CA CYS A 157 2.44 -4.54 1.30
C CYS A 157 3.13 -4.11 0.00
N SER A 158 3.21 -2.80 -0.27
CA SER A 158 3.74 -2.22 -1.50
C SER A 158 2.83 -2.40 -2.73
N THR A 159 3.02 -1.56 -3.74
CA THR A 159 2.23 -1.64 -4.96
C THR A 159 2.74 -2.75 -5.88
N PRO A 160 1.86 -3.63 -6.37
CA PRO A 160 2.22 -4.51 -7.48
C PRO A 160 2.22 -3.79 -8.84
N GLY A 161 1.65 -2.57 -8.89
CA GLY A 161 1.41 -1.80 -10.10
C GLY A 161 2.25 -0.53 -10.23
N ALA A 162 1.62 0.55 -10.67
CA ALA A 162 2.25 1.82 -10.97
C ALA A 162 1.51 3.01 -10.36
N LEU A 163 2.23 4.14 -10.25
CA LEU A 163 1.67 5.43 -9.84
C LEU A 163 0.84 6.04 -10.97
N HIS A 164 -0.42 6.38 -10.68
CA HIS A 164 -1.36 6.97 -11.64
C HIS A 164 -1.79 8.37 -11.24
N LEU A 165 -1.71 9.33 -12.16
CA LEU A 165 -2.27 10.65 -11.97
C LEU A 165 -3.80 10.61 -12.10
N VAL A 166 -4.49 11.26 -11.17
CA VAL A 166 -5.95 11.28 -11.14
C VAL A 166 -6.48 12.63 -11.62
N PRO A 167 -7.27 12.67 -12.70
CA PRO A 167 -7.94 13.90 -13.12
C PRO A 167 -8.91 14.41 -12.04
N PRO A 168 -9.11 15.73 -11.94
CA PRO A 168 -10.12 16.29 -11.04
C PRO A 168 -11.50 15.68 -11.27
N ARG A 169 -12.26 15.50 -10.21
CA ARG A 169 -13.64 14.96 -10.21
C ARG A 169 -13.75 13.51 -10.67
N SER A 170 -12.63 12.79 -10.80
CA SER A 170 -12.66 11.37 -11.14
C SER A 170 -12.85 10.52 -9.89
N GLU A 171 -13.69 9.51 -10.00
CA GLU A 171 -13.72 8.41 -9.04
C GLU A 171 -12.50 7.52 -9.27
N VAL A 172 -11.90 7.06 -8.19
CA VAL A 172 -10.85 6.03 -8.18
C VAL A 172 -11.40 4.81 -7.46
N ARG A 173 -11.18 3.63 -8.02
CA ARG A 173 -11.58 2.37 -7.41
C ARG A 173 -10.47 1.34 -7.56
N VAL A 174 -10.16 0.66 -6.47
CA VAL A 174 -9.23 -0.48 -6.43
C VAL A 174 -10.01 -1.70 -5.97
N GLU A 175 -10.00 -2.75 -6.78
CA GLU A 175 -10.70 -4.00 -6.54
C GLU A 175 -9.70 -5.13 -6.34
N PHE A 176 -9.90 -5.97 -5.32
CA PHE A 176 -9.14 -7.18 -5.08
C PHE A 176 -9.97 -8.16 -4.26
N SER A 177 -9.99 -9.44 -4.67
CA SER A 177 -10.65 -10.51 -3.92
C SER A 177 -12.14 -10.24 -3.58
N GLY A 178 -12.86 -9.54 -4.46
CA GLY A 178 -14.27 -9.17 -4.23
C GLY A 178 -14.47 -8.10 -3.15
N LEU A 179 -13.40 -7.40 -2.76
CA LEU A 179 -13.40 -6.20 -1.94
C LEU A 179 -13.07 -4.99 -2.81
N GLU A 180 -13.45 -3.79 -2.35
CA GLU A 180 -13.15 -2.55 -3.07
C GLU A 180 -12.85 -1.38 -2.12
N ALA A 181 -11.92 -0.52 -2.51
CA ALA A 181 -11.68 0.79 -1.95
C ALA A 181 -12.04 1.86 -2.99
N ILE A 182 -12.74 2.91 -2.57
CA ILE A 182 -13.23 3.96 -3.48
C ILE A 182 -12.93 5.33 -2.88
N CYS A 183 -12.48 6.27 -3.71
CA CYS A 183 -12.47 7.70 -3.38
C CYS A 183 -12.79 8.54 -4.62
N THR A 184 -13.00 9.85 -4.41
CA THR A 184 -13.23 10.80 -5.49
C THR A 184 -12.22 11.94 -5.37
N ALA A 185 -11.53 12.28 -6.46
CA ALA A 185 -10.70 13.47 -6.51
C ALA A 185 -11.57 14.73 -6.47
N ALA A 186 -11.24 15.70 -5.64
CA ALA A 186 -11.90 16.99 -5.64
C ALA A 186 -11.67 17.79 -6.94
N SER A 187 -12.31 18.95 -7.06
CA SER A 187 -12.25 19.81 -8.25
C SER A 187 -10.99 20.66 -8.33
#